data_be39a5e67f56cc241768397d535313e2
#
_entry.id   be39a5e67f56cc241768397d535313e2
#
_cell.length_a   1.000
_cell.length_b   1.000
_cell.length_c   1.000
_cell.angle_alpha   90.00
_cell.angle_beta   90.00
_cell.angle_gamma   90.00
#
_symmetry.space_group_name_H-M   'P 1'
#
loop_
_entity.id
_entity.type
_entity.pdbx_description
1 polymer ?
#
loop_
_entity_poly.entity_id
_entity_poly.type
_entity_poly.pdbx_seq_one_letter_code
_entity_poly.pdbx_strand_id
1 'polypeptide(L)'
;MRIFFIIISLFISNLLNAQSLEGKILSVDIAQSTAQFETNKELKTIQLLPGDVAINWSQKKVKCTLVKNGDATRADLIFPADAEELRQVAEVTDALRRDTVERGRIVLRGANDLMPPMALWNQNGKLLFKRDFLGQPIAINFIFTHCRNAQMCPASTQCMKRLADELDKYPELKNIKLISVSFDPQNDSPGILNTYAAGYGINSTRHHFLTGDANQIKDLMRQYGILTTQSDGTIIHNAALIIVSPEGRIIHRREGAQFDPVDVADYLLKLNQLTPAK
;
A
#
# COMPACT_ATOMS: atom_id res chain seq x y z
N MET A 1 8.92 49.10 46.04
CA MET A 1 8.04 47.95 45.84
C MET A 1 7.65 47.96 44.37
N ARG A 2 8.40 47.24 43.51
CA ARG A 2 8.18 47.16 42.06
C ARG A 2 7.43 45.85 41.77
N ILE A 3 6.19 45.97 41.26
CA ILE A 3 5.33 44.86 40.87
C ILE A 3 5.76 44.45 39.45
N PHE A 4 6.34 43.26 39.30
CA PHE A 4 6.61 42.63 38.00
C PHE A 4 5.34 41.97 37.52
N PHE A 5 4.74 42.50 36.45
CA PHE A 5 3.70 41.80 35.69
C PHE A 5 4.35 40.74 34.83
N ILE A 6 4.14 39.46 35.17
CA ILE A 6 4.47 38.31 34.30
C ILE A 6 3.34 38.18 33.30
N ILE A 7 3.61 38.55 32.04
CA ILE A 7 2.73 38.26 30.91
C ILE A 7 2.99 36.80 30.56
N ILE A 8 2.07 35.91 31.03
CA ILE A 8 2.03 34.52 30.53
C ILE A 8 1.44 34.56 29.13
N SER A 9 2.31 34.48 28.11
CA SER A 9 1.93 34.27 26.73
C SER A 9 1.42 32.83 26.59
N LEU A 10 0.10 32.67 26.55
CA LEU A 10 -0.54 31.40 26.17
C LEU A 10 -0.26 31.17 24.69
N PHE A 11 0.78 30.41 24.38
CA PHE A 11 0.90 29.74 23.10
C PHE A 11 -0.19 28.65 23.04
N ILE A 12 -1.36 29.00 22.53
CA ILE A 12 -2.35 28.03 22.10
C ILE A 12 -1.77 27.42 20.80
N SER A 13 -1.07 26.30 20.95
CA SER A 13 -0.76 25.42 19.85
C SER A 13 -2.10 24.98 19.24
N ASN A 14 -2.43 25.48 18.06
CA ASN A 14 -3.46 24.92 17.20
C ASN A 14 -3.05 23.46 16.87
N LEU A 15 -3.41 22.53 17.73
CA LEU A 15 -3.53 21.12 17.37
C LEU A 15 -4.55 21.10 16.24
N LEU A 16 -4.08 20.93 15.01
CA LEU A 16 -4.89 20.63 13.84
C LEU A 16 -5.80 19.47 14.22
N ASN A 17 -7.09 19.73 14.42
CA ASN A 17 -8.10 18.72 14.65
C ASN A 17 -8.27 17.91 13.37
N ALA A 18 -7.45 16.89 13.21
CA ALA A 18 -7.60 15.89 12.17
C ALA A 18 -8.74 14.96 12.60
N GLN A 19 -9.89 15.06 11.97
CA GLN A 19 -11.06 14.23 12.24
C GLN A 19 -11.20 13.15 11.20
N SER A 20 -11.15 11.89 11.64
CA SER A 20 -11.50 10.76 10.76
C SER A 20 -13.01 10.69 10.59
N LEU A 21 -13.48 10.72 9.35
CA LEU A 21 -14.90 10.70 9.00
C LEU A 21 -15.17 9.66 7.91
N GLU A 22 -16.36 9.07 7.99
CA GLU A 22 -16.92 8.25 6.93
C GLU A 22 -18.03 8.99 6.20
N GLY A 23 -18.10 8.81 4.90
CA GLY A 23 -19.11 9.44 4.07
C GLY A 23 -19.07 8.93 2.63
N LYS A 24 -19.83 9.59 1.77
CA LYS A 24 -19.88 9.29 0.35
C LYS A 24 -19.33 10.45 -0.48
N ILE A 25 -18.42 10.17 -1.38
CA ILE A 25 -18.04 11.13 -2.40
C ILE A 25 -19.06 11.03 -3.53
N LEU A 26 -19.84 12.10 -3.74
CA LEU A 26 -20.90 12.14 -4.75
C LEU A 26 -20.32 12.41 -6.14
N SER A 27 -19.36 13.33 -6.24
CA SER A 27 -18.69 13.70 -7.49
C SER A 27 -17.29 14.22 -7.23
N VAL A 28 -16.42 14.10 -8.23
CA VAL A 28 -15.07 14.68 -8.25
C VAL A 28 -14.98 15.66 -9.38
N ASP A 29 -14.53 16.88 -9.08
CA ASP A 29 -14.13 17.88 -10.08
C ASP A 29 -12.60 17.77 -10.28
N ILE A 30 -12.22 17.17 -11.40
CA ILE A 30 -10.81 16.91 -11.73
C ILE A 30 -10.07 18.24 -11.97
N ALA A 31 -10.72 19.23 -12.60
CA ALA A 31 -10.09 20.50 -12.94
C ALA A 31 -9.76 21.34 -11.70
N GLN A 32 -10.61 21.28 -10.69
CA GLN A 32 -10.45 21.99 -9.42
C GLN A 32 -9.76 21.15 -8.32
N SER A 33 -9.54 19.87 -8.59
CA SER A 33 -9.06 18.90 -7.57
C SER A 33 -9.91 18.90 -6.31
N THR A 34 -11.24 18.94 -6.48
CA THR A 34 -12.21 18.96 -5.38
C THR A 34 -13.23 17.83 -5.50
N ALA A 35 -13.92 17.55 -4.43
CA ALA A 35 -15.03 16.59 -4.39
C ALA A 35 -16.19 17.09 -3.54
N GLN A 36 -17.41 16.67 -3.89
CA GLN A 36 -18.58 16.80 -3.05
C GLN A 36 -18.66 15.59 -2.12
N PHE A 37 -18.43 15.84 -0.85
CA PHE A 37 -18.40 14.81 0.20
C PHE A 37 -19.62 14.96 1.11
N GLU A 38 -20.43 13.91 1.16
CA GLU A 38 -21.61 13.81 2.00
C GLU A 38 -21.31 12.97 3.23
N THR A 39 -21.50 13.56 4.42
CA THR A 39 -21.38 12.88 5.70
C THR A 39 -22.48 13.36 6.65
N ASN A 40 -23.14 12.48 7.40
CA ASN A 40 -24.19 12.82 8.35
C ASN A 40 -25.28 13.79 7.79
N LYS A 41 -25.60 13.67 6.49
CA LYS A 41 -26.51 14.54 5.73
C LYS A 41 -25.99 15.98 5.48
N GLU A 42 -24.75 16.25 5.83
CA GLU A 42 -24.06 17.49 5.46
C GLU A 42 -23.27 17.29 4.16
N LEU A 43 -23.38 18.24 3.25
CA LEU A 43 -22.59 18.29 2.02
C LEU A 43 -21.42 19.26 2.21
N LYS A 44 -20.21 18.78 1.93
CA LYS A 44 -18.99 19.58 2.03
C LYS A 44 -18.19 19.49 0.74
N THR A 45 -17.66 20.62 0.29
CA THR A 45 -16.64 20.63 -0.75
C THR A 45 -15.29 20.41 -0.09
N ILE A 46 -14.58 19.37 -0.49
CA ILE A 46 -13.26 19.00 0.02
C ILE A 46 -12.22 19.02 -1.08
N GLN A 47 -10.98 19.42 -0.76
CA GLN A 47 -9.84 19.28 -1.65
C GLN A 47 -9.31 17.85 -1.64
N LEU A 48 -8.86 17.38 -2.80
CA LEU A 48 -8.26 16.06 -2.99
C LEU A 48 -6.77 16.18 -3.31
N LEU A 49 -6.00 15.18 -2.91
CA LEU A 49 -4.62 14.99 -3.36
C LEU A 49 -4.59 14.46 -4.81
N PRO A 50 -3.51 14.68 -5.57
CA PRO A 50 -3.43 14.28 -6.98
C PRO A 50 -3.78 12.82 -7.25
N GLY A 51 -3.30 11.88 -6.42
CA GLY A 51 -3.61 10.47 -6.56
C GLY A 51 -5.09 10.16 -6.29
N ASP A 52 -5.73 10.85 -5.36
CA ASP A 52 -7.16 10.69 -5.09
C ASP A 52 -8.02 11.25 -6.23
N VAL A 53 -7.59 12.34 -6.87
CA VAL A 53 -8.20 12.83 -8.11
C VAL A 53 -8.08 11.80 -9.23
N ALA A 54 -6.90 11.18 -9.38
CA ALA A 54 -6.65 10.16 -10.40
C ALA A 54 -7.48 8.88 -10.20
N ILE A 55 -7.71 8.46 -8.94
CA ILE A 55 -8.59 7.33 -8.61
C ILE A 55 -10.03 7.63 -8.96
N ASN A 56 -10.47 8.88 -8.84
CA ASN A 56 -11.85 9.31 -9.05
C ASN A 56 -12.84 8.56 -8.15
N TRP A 57 -12.90 8.93 -6.89
CA TRP A 57 -13.77 8.32 -5.87
C TRP A 57 -15.27 8.56 -6.05
N SER A 58 -15.73 9.09 -7.20
CA SER A 58 -17.15 9.40 -7.44
C SER A 58 -18.05 8.20 -7.15
N GLN A 59 -19.14 8.46 -6.41
CA GLN A 59 -20.14 7.49 -5.96
C GLN A 59 -19.62 6.43 -4.97
N LYS A 60 -18.39 6.59 -4.44
CA LYS A 60 -17.81 5.65 -3.47
C LYS A 60 -18.07 6.08 -2.03
N LYS A 61 -18.33 5.10 -1.16
CA LYS A 61 -18.23 5.29 0.29
C LYS A 61 -16.77 5.23 0.69
N VAL A 62 -16.33 6.21 1.44
CA VAL A 62 -14.94 6.33 1.85
C VAL A 62 -14.83 6.73 3.32
N LYS A 63 -13.71 6.37 3.92
CA LYS A 63 -13.22 6.90 5.18
C LYS A 63 -12.01 7.77 4.89
N CYS A 64 -11.97 8.98 5.43
CA CYS A 64 -10.86 9.91 5.22
C CYS A 64 -10.58 10.73 6.48
N THR A 65 -9.44 11.40 6.51
CA THR A 65 -9.08 12.37 7.53
C THR A 65 -9.26 13.77 6.96
N LEU A 66 -10.14 14.58 7.56
CA LEU A 66 -10.30 15.97 7.15
C LEU A 66 -9.30 16.87 7.88
N VAL A 67 -8.57 17.66 7.10
CA VAL A 67 -7.54 18.59 7.60
C VAL A 67 -7.86 20.00 7.09
N LYS A 68 -7.79 20.98 7.97
CA LYS A 68 -7.90 22.40 7.60
C LYS A 68 -6.66 22.80 6.80
N ASN A 69 -6.87 23.44 5.65
CA ASN A 69 -5.84 23.96 4.75
C ASN A 69 -6.20 25.41 4.37
N GLY A 70 -5.87 26.36 5.26
CA GLY A 70 -6.38 27.73 5.18
C GLY A 70 -7.92 27.75 5.35
N ASP A 71 -8.61 28.39 4.42
CA ASP A 71 -10.08 28.44 4.39
C ASP A 71 -10.72 27.17 3.81
N ALA A 72 -9.92 26.30 3.16
CA ALA A 72 -10.40 25.05 2.60
C ALA A 72 -10.27 23.88 3.57
N THR A 73 -10.99 22.82 3.28
CA THR A 73 -10.84 21.51 3.96
C THR A 73 -10.30 20.50 2.96
N ARG A 74 -9.21 19.85 3.29
CA ARG A 74 -8.62 18.79 2.47
C ARG A 74 -8.93 17.42 3.09
N ALA A 75 -9.18 16.44 2.24
CA ALA A 75 -9.25 15.05 2.65
C ALA A 75 -7.89 14.36 2.42
N ASP A 76 -7.38 13.80 3.49
CA ASP A 76 -6.15 12.99 3.51
C ASP A 76 -6.52 11.55 3.84
N LEU A 77 -5.66 10.60 3.45
CA LEU A 77 -5.78 9.18 3.79
C LEU A 77 -7.16 8.60 3.44
N ILE A 78 -7.57 8.78 2.19
CA ILE A 78 -8.85 8.25 1.70
C ILE A 78 -8.72 6.74 1.49
N PHE A 79 -9.59 5.98 2.16
CA PHE A 79 -9.74 4.52 2.01
C PHE A 79 -11.19 4.18 1.62
N PRO A 80 -11.42 3.10 0.85
CA PRO A 80 -12.76 2.57 0.66
C PRO A 80 -13.43 2.21 2.00
N ALA A 81 -14.73 2.48 2.10
CA ALA A 81 -15.55 2.18 3.28
C ALA A 81 -16.87 1.46 2.89
N ASP A 82 -16.83 0.68 1.82
CA ASP A 82 -17.93 -0.21 1.48
C ASP A 82 -18.04 -1.33 2.52
N ALA A 83 -19.25 -1.56 3.04
CA ALA A 83 -19.46 -2.48 4.14
C ALA A 83 -19.11 -3.94 3.79
N GLU A 84 -19.35 -4.34 2.53
CA GLU A 84 -19.05 -5.70 2.08
C GLU A 84 -17.52 -5.88 1.91
N GLU A 85 -16.83 -4.89 1.32
CA GLU A 85 -15.36 -4.92 1.23
C GLU A 85 -14.72 -4.96 2.62
N LEU A 86 -15.19 -4.14 3.57
CA LEU A 86 -14.67 -4.11 4.94
C LEU A 86 -14.90 -5.45 5.66
N ARG A 87 -16.07 -6.10 5.44
CA ARG A 87 -16.33 -7.42 5.99
C ARG A 87 -15.35 -8.47 5.46
N GLN A 88 -15.11 -8.47 4.13
CA GLN A 88 -14.16 -9.39 3.50
C GLN A 88 -12.72 -9.14 3.99
N VAL A 89 -12.31 -7.89 4.16
CA VAL A 89 -11.00 -7.54 4.73
C VAL A 89 -10.89 -8.07 6.16
N ALA A 90 -11.90 -7.88 6.99
CA ALA A 90 -11.92 -8.35 8.37
C ALA A 90 -11.81 -9.89 8.44
N GLU A 91 -12.56 -10.63 7.63
CA GLU A 91 -12.51 -12.10 7.58
C GLU A 91 -11.11 -12.62 7.21
N VAL A 92 -10.47 -11.99 6.20
CA VAL A 92 -9.11 -12.35 5.79
C VAL A 92 -8.09 -11.97 6.85
N THR A 93 -8.25 -10.80 7.49
CA THR A 93 -7.38 -10.36 8.61
C THR A 93 -7.44 -11.34 9.77
N ASP A 94 -8.63 -11.79 10.16
CA ASP A 94 -8.84 -12.76 11.22
C ASP A 94 -8.25 -14.14 10.86
N ALA A 95 -8.42 -14.59 9.62
CA ALA A 95 -7.84 -15.84 9.14
C ALA A 95 -6.30 -15.79 9.16
N LEU A 96 -5.72 -14.68 8.68
CA LEU A 96 -4.27 -14.45 8.70
C LEU A 96 -3.75 -14.40 10.15
N ARG A 97 -4.49 -13.74 11.04
CA ARG A 97 -4.13 -13.64 12.46
C ARG A 97 -4.10 -15.00 13.13
N ARG A 98 -5.11 -15.85 12.90
CA ARG A 98 -5.13 -17.22 13.40
C ARG A 98 -3.93 -18.02 12.91
N ASP A 99 -3.65 -18.02 11.61
CA ASP A 99 -2.50 -18.70 11.01
C ASP A 99 -1.17 -18.17 11.59
N THR A 100 -1.05 -16.85 11.80
CA THR A 100 0.14 -16.25 12.42
C THR A 100 0.36 -16.74 13.87
N VAL A 101 -0.72 -16.87 14.65
CA VAL A 101 -0.67 -17.35 16.04
C VAL A 101 -0.35 -18.84 16.09
N GLU A 102 -1.00 -19.64 15.25
CA GLU A 102 -0.79 -21.10 15.17
C GLU A 102 0.65 -21.46 14.76
N ARG A 103 1.28 -20.67 13.88
CA ARG A 103 2.69 -20.84 13.50
C ARG A 103 3.67 -20.53 14.64
N GLY A 104 3.26 -19.74 15.60
CA GLY A 104 4.03 -19.43 16.80
C GLY A 104 5.43 -18.87 16.50
N ARG A 105 6.49 -19.58 16.93
CA ARG A 105 7.88 -19.17 16.70
C ARG A 105 8.35 -19.36 15.25
N ILE A 106 7.71 -20.25 14.49
CA ILE A 106 8.02 -20.54 13.08
C ILE A 106 7.05 -19.77 12.18
N VAL A 107 6.86 -18.50 12.48
CA VAL A 107 5.94 -17.61 11.74
C VAL A 107 6.44 -17.29 10.33
N LEU A 108 7.76 -17.21 10.14
CA LEU A 108 8.38 -16.96 8.84
C LEU A 108 8.08 -18.10 7.88
N ARG A 109 7.53 -17.75 6.73
CA ARG A 109 7.30 -18.69 5.62
C ARG A 109 8.58 -18.88 4.82
N GLY A 110 8.96 -20.12 4.66
CA GLY A 110 10.12 -20.55 3.88
C GLY A 110 9.77 -21.01 2.46
N ALA A 111 10.76 -21.60 1.81
CA ALA A 111 10.58 -22.22 0.48
C ALA A 111 9.51 -23.32 0.56
N ASN A 112 8.67 -23.38 -0.47
CA ASN A 112 7.49 -24.24 -0.63
C ASN A 112 6.29 -23.96 0.28
N ASP A 113 6.38 -23.04 1.25
CA ASP A 113 5.20 -22.56 1.97
C ASP A 113 4.25 -21.82 1.02
N LEU A 114 2.96 -21.98 1.23
CA LEU A 114 1.97 -21.16 0.52
C LEU A 114 2.08 -19.70 0.99
N MET A 115 1.97 -18.74 0.07
CA MET A 115 1.81 -17.33 0.45
C MET A 115 0.61 -17.16 1.38
N PRO A 116 0.68 -16.26 2.37
CA PRO A 116 -0.41 -16.04 3.31
C PRO A 116 -1.67 -15.48 2.63
N PRO A 117 -2.85 -15.64 3.23
CA PRO A 117 -4.04 -14.95 2.77
C PRO A 117 -3.85 -13.44 2.88
N MET A 118 -4.40 -12.69 1.91
CA MET A 118 -4.42 -11.23 1.94
C MET A 118 -5.66 -10.68 1.25
N ALA A 119 -6.12 -9.51 1.72
CA ALA A 119 -7.16 -8.68 1.13
C ALA A 119 -6.75 -7.22 1.34
N LEU A 120 -6.17 -6.60 0.32
CA LEU A 120 -5.58 -5.26 0.39
C LEU A 120 -6.08 -4.41 -0.78
N TRP A 121 -6.19 -3.10 -0.55
CA TRP A 121 -6.52 -2.15 -1.63
C TRP A 121 -5.27 -1.78 -2.41
N ASN A 122 -5.41 -1.72 -3.73
CA ASN A 122 -4.33 -1.24 -4.58
C ASN A 122 -4.35 0.30 -4.70
N GLN A 123 -3.36 0.86 -5.40
CA GLN A 123 -3.21 2.29 -5.67
C GLN A 123 -4.38 2.91 -6.45
N ASN A 124 -5.34 2.13 -6.92
CA ASN A 124 -6.55 2.61 -7.58
C ASN A 124 -7.80 2.39 -6.69
N GLY A 125 -7.61 2.10 -5.40
CA GLY A 125 -8.69 1.86 -4.45
C GLY A 125 -9.49 0.57 -4.72
N LYS A 126 -8.97 -0.36 -5.51
CA LYS A 126 -9.59 -1.66 -5.77
C LYS A 126 -9.11 -2.68 -4.75
N LEU A 127 -10.04 -3.38 -4.10
CA LEU A 127 -9.73 -4.50 -3.21
C LEU A 127 -9.24 -5.69 -4.03
N LEU A 128 -8.08 -6.22 -3.66
CA LEU A 128 -7.42 -7.38 -4.27
C LEU A 128 -7.14 -8.43 -3.21
N PHE A 129 -7.35 -9.69 -3.60
CA PHE A 129 -7.14 -10.85 -2.76
C PHE A 129 -5.95 -11.68 -3.26
N LYS A 130 -5.44 -12.57 -2.41
CA LYS A 130 -4.45 -13.57 -2.83
C LYS A 130 -4.82 -14.26 -4.15
N ARG A 131 -6.08 -14.67 -4.31
CA ARG A 131 -6.57 -15.39 -5.51
C ARG A 131 -6.41 -14.60 -6.82
N ASP A 132 -6.40 -13.26 -6.77
CA ASP A 132 -6.29 -12.40 -7.95
C ASP A 132 -4.86 -12.41 -8.55
N PHE A 133 -3.91 -13.00 -7.83
CA PHE A 133 -2.51 -13.10 -8.22
C PHE A 133 -2.06 -14.52 -8.55
N LEU A 134 -2.94 -15.52 -8.38
CA LEU A 134 -2.60 -16.91 -8.69
C LEU A 134 -2.71 -17.21 -10.20
N GLY A 135 -2.11 -18.31 -10.61
CA GLY A 135 -2.09 -18.76 -12.01
C GLY A 135 -0.91 -18.23 -12.84
N GLN A 136 -0.13 -17.29 -12.28
CA GLN A 136 1.09 -16.75 -12.85
C GLN A 136 2.13 -16.58 -11.74
N PRO A 137 3.43 -16.66 -12.04
CA PRO A 137 4.45 -16.26 -11.07
C PRO A 137 4.26 -14.78 -10.69
N ILE A 138 4.58 -14.42 -9.46
CA ILE A 138 4.55 -13.04 -8.98
C ILE A 138 5.84 -12.69 -8.25
N ALA A 139 6.20 -11.43 -8.27
CA ALA A 139 7.30 -10.88 -7.47
C ALA A 139 6.74 -9.87 -6.46
N ILE A 140 7.14 -10.03 -5.19
CA ILE A 140 6.63 -9.22 -4.07
C ILE A 140 7.79 -8.54 -3.37
N ASN A 141 7.68 -7.24 -3.13
CA ASN A 141 8.55 -6.50 -2.21
C ASN A 141 7.73 -5.68 -1.20
N PHE A 142 8.40 -5.12 -0.22
CA PHE A 142 7.81 -4.30 0.83
C PHE A 142 8.46 -2.93 0.86
N ILE A 143 7.64 -1.88 0.94
CA ILE A 143 8.08 -0.48 0.89
C ILE A 143 7.29 0.39 1.88
N PHE A 144 7.68 1.65 2.04
CA PHE A 144 6.82 2.74 2.47
C PHE A 144 7.22 4.02 1.72
N THR A 145 6.25 4.90 1.46
CA THR A 145 6.47 6.04 0.54
C THR A 145 7.37 7.12 1.11
N HIS A 146 7.40 7.27 2.44
CA HIS A 146 8.18 8.28 3.14
C HIS A 146 9.63 7.85 3.46
N CYS A 147 10.11 6.75 2.87
CA CYS A 147 11.47 6.29 3.05
C CYS A 147 12.48 7.29 2.48
N ARG A 148 13.28 7.88 3.35
CA ARG A 148 14.32 8.87 2.96
C ARG A 148 15.64 8.25 2.57
N ASN A 149 15.83 6.94 2.80
CA ASN A 149 17.05 6.25 2.41
C ASN A 149 16.96 5.81 0.95
N ALA A 150 17.70 6.52 0.08
CA ALA A 150 17.71 6.27 -1.36
C ALA A 150 18.13 4.84 -1.75
N GLN A 151 18.87 4.13 -0.89
CA GLN A 151 19.34 2.76 -1.12
C GLN A 151 18.33 1.68 -0.69
N MET A 152 17.20 2.07 -0.10
CA MET A 152 16.17 1.18 0.42
C MET A 152 14.91 1.19 -0.45
N CYS A 153 13.77 1.71 0.04
CA CYS A 153 12.51 1.66 -0.70
C CYS A 153 12.60 2.33 -2.10
N PRO A 154 13.25 3.50 -2.28
CA PRO A 154 13.41 4.08 -3.60
C PRO A 154 14.17 3.18 -4.56
N ALA A 155 15.30 2.58 -4.12
CA ALA A 155 16.07 1.64 -4.93
C ALA A 155 15.27 0.38 -5.26
N SER A 156 14.56 -0.19 -4.28
CA SER A 156 13.70 -1.36 -4.48
C SER A 156 12.58 -1.08 -5.49
N THR A 157 11.93 0.08 -5.39
CA THR A 157 10.89 0.50 -6.33
C THR A 157 11.45 0.67 -7.74
N GLN A 158 12.65 1.27 -7.88
CA GLN A 158 13.32 1.41 -9.17
C GLN A 158 13.71 0.05 -9.78
N CYS A 159 14.15 -0.92 -8.97
CA CYS A 159 14.40 -2.29 -9.44
C CYS A 159 13.12 -2.97 -9.91
N MET A 160 12.00 -2.82 -9.18
CA MET A 160 10.69 -3.35 -9.59
C MET A 160 10.19 -2.70 -10.88
N LYS A 161 10.41 -1.37 -11.06
CA LYS A 161 10.10 -0.68 -12.31
C LYS A 161 10.88 -1.27 -13.49
N ARG A 162 12.21 -1.41 -13.32
CA ARG A 162 13.06 -2.01 -14.36
C ARG A 162 12.68 -3.47 -14.64
N LEU A 163 12.30 -4.23 -13.61
CA LEU A 163 11.79 -5.59 -13.80
C LEU A 163 10.52 -5.59 -14.66
N ALA A 164 9.59 -4.65 -14.42
CA ALA A 164 8.42 -4.51 -15.27
C ALA A 164 8.79 -4.26 -16.74
N ASP A 165 9.76 -3.36 -16.97
CA ASP A 165 10.26 -3.06 -18.32
C ASP A 165 10.95 -4.26 -18.99
N GLU A 166 11.70 -5.07 -18.22
CA GLU A 166 12.29 -6.32 -18.74
C GLU A 166 11.22 -7.34 -19.10
N LEU A 167 10.21 -7.53 -18.23
CA LEU A 167 9.11 -8.46 -18.48
C LEU A 167 8.26 -8.07 -19.72
N ASP A 168 8.18 -6.79 -20.05
CA ASP A 168 7.45 -6.29 -21.22
C ASP A 168 8.10 -6.71 -22.56
N LYS A 169 9.37 -7.13 -22.54
CA LYS A 169 10.08 -7.66 -23.72
C LYS A 169 9.62 -9.08 -24.10
N TYR A 170 8.92 -9.78 -23.19
CA TYR A 170 8.50 -11.18 -23.34
C TYR A 170 6.97 -11.27 -23.37
N PRO A 171 6.34 -11.46 -24.55
CA PRO A 171 4.88 -11.55 -24.66
C PRO A 171 4.24 -12.62 -23.76
N GLU A 172 4.94 -13.74 -23.54
CA GLU A 172 4.52 -14.84 -22.67
C GLU A 172 4.45 -14.46 -21.18
N LEU A 173 5.16 -13.39 -20.77
CA LEU A 173 5.21 -12.89 -19.38
C LEU A 173 4.25 -11.70 -19.15
N LYS A 174 3.39 -11.38 -20.13
CA LYS A 174 2.49 -10.22 -20.05
C LYS A 174 1.57 -10.23 -18.84
N ASN A 175 1.21 -11.41 -18.33
CA ASN A 175 0.29 -11.57 -17.21
C ASN A 175 0.97 -11.59 -15.83
N ILE A 176 2.32 -11.69 -15.77
CA ILE A 176 3.06 -11.66 -14.51
C ILE A 176 2.78 -10.35 -13.79
N LYS A 177 2.46 -10.45 -12.50
CA LYS A 177 2.16 -9.31 -11.63
C LYS A 177 3.32 -9.04 -10.68
N LEU A 178 3.56 -7.75 -10.45
CA LEU A 178 4.49 -7.24 -9.47
C LEU A 178 3.69 -6.63 -8.33
N ILE A 179 4.11 -6.87 -7.09
CA ILE A 179 3.41 -6.42 -5.90
C ILE A 179 4.39 -5.68 -5.00
N SER A 180 4.08 -4.43 -4.66
CA SER A 180 4.75 -3.69 -3.61
C SER A 180 3.76 -3.45 -2.46
N VAL A 181 3.98 -4.09 -1.32
CA VAL A 181 3.12 -3.90 -0.13
C VAL A 181 3.69 -2.77 0.71
N SER A 182 2.88 -1.73 0.96
CA SER A 182 3.25 -0.73 1.96
C SER A 182 3.11 -1.29 3.37
N PHE A 183 4.14 -1.11 4.19
CA PHE A 183 4.06 -1.44 5.61
C PHE A 183 3.79 -0.23 6.51
N ASP A 184 3.42 0.90 5.93
CA ASP A 184 3.01 2.11 6.64
C ASP A 184 1.57 2.55 6.25
N PRO A 185 0.56 1.72 6.52
CA PRO A 185 -0.82 2.01 6.10
C PRO A 185 -1.42 3.25 6.78
N GLN A 186 -0.79 3.74 7.83
CA GLN A 186 -1.20 4.96 8.51
C GLN A 186 -0.86 6.24 7.72
N ASN A 187 0.10 6.14 6.79
CA ASN A 187 0.53 7.24 5.94
C ASN A 187 0.35 6.95 4.45
N ASP A 188 0.21 5.69 4.06
CA ASP A 188 0.15 5.23 2.68
C ASP A 188 -1.27 4.77 2.30
N SER A 189 -2.16 5.72 2.00
CA SER A 189 -3.48 5.42 1.41
C SER A 189 -3.36 5.05 -0.08
N PRO A 190 -4.41 4.50 -0.72
CA PRO A 190 -4.45 4.27 -2.16
C PRO A 190 -4.02 5.50 -2.99
N GLY A 191 -4.51 6.71 -2.65
CA GLY A 191 -4.14 7.95 -3.34
C GLY A 191 -2.67 8.32 -3.18
N ILE A 192 -2.10 8.13 -2.00
CA ILE A 192 -0.66 8.32 -1.77
C ILE A 192 0.16 7.33 -2.60
N LEU A 193 -0.22 6.05 -2.61
CA LEU A 193 0.44 5.03 -3.42
C LEU A 193 0.28 5.28 -4.92
N ASN A 194 -0.87 5.83 -5.37
CA ASN A 194 -1.07 6.24 -6.75
C ASN A 194 -0.09 7.35 -7.16
N THR A 195 0.02 8.39 -6.36
CA THR A 195 0.98 9.48 -6.56
C THR A 195 2.43 8.97 -6.57
N TYR A 196 2.75 8.06 -5.64
CA TYR A 196 4.09 7.46 -5.56
C TYR A 196 4.40 6.65 -6.83
N ALA A 197 3.51 5.77 -7.26
CA ALA A 197 3.65 4.98 -8.49
C ALA A 197 3.84 5.88 -9.73
N ALA A 198 3.02 6.93 -9.85
CA ALA A 198 3.11 7.91 -10.93
C ALA A 198 4.47 8.62 -10.96
N GLY A 199 5.03 8.96 -9.79
CA GLY A 199 6.35 9.56 -9.66
C GLY A 199 7.49 8.69 -10.22
N TYR A 200 7.32 7.37 -10.24
CA TYR A 200 8.25 6.41 -10.87
C TYR A 200 7.87 6.05 -12.31
N GLY A 201 6.81 6.62 -12.87
CA GLY A 201 6.27 6.24 -14.18
C GLY A 201 5.76 4.79 -14.23
N ILE A 202 5.29 4.26 -13.09
CA ILE A 202 4.79 2.89 -12.98
C ILE A 202 3.29 2.89 -13.29
N ASN A 203 2.90 2.04 -14.24
CA ASN A 203 1.52 1.85 -14.59
C ASN A 203 0.92 0.66 -13.81
N SER A 204 -0.38 0.74 -13.48
CA SER A 204 -1.06 -0.20 -12.60
C SER A 204 -1.46 -1.54 -13.25
N THR A 205 -1.25 -1.75 -14.54
CA THR A 205 -1.70 -2.98 -15.21
C THR A 205 -0.89 -4.21 -14.80
N ARG A 206 0.39 -4.01 -14.52
CA ARG A 206 1.33 -5.06 -14.10
C ARG A 206 1.73 -4.92 -12.64
N HIS A 207 2.00 -3.69 -12.17
CA HIS A 207 2.56 -3.42 -10.85
C HIS A 207 1.48 -2.86 -9.91
N HIS A 208 1.17 -3.59 -8.85
CA HIS A 208 0.22 -3.21 -7.83
C HIS A 208 0.94 -2.77 -6.56
N PHE A 209 0.66 -1.55 -6.12
CA PHE A 209 1.04 -1.06 -4.80
C PHE A 209 -0.15 -1.30 -3.87
N LEU A 210 0.07 -2.04 -2.79
CA LEU A 210 -0.99 -2.49 -1.90
C LEU A 210 -0.85 -1.86 -0.52
N THR A 211 -1.99 -1.51 0.05
CA THR A 211 -2.15 -1.01 1.42
C THR A 211 -3.44 -1.54 2.03
N GLY A 212 -3.65 -1.38 3.34
CA GLY A 212 -4.89 -1.84 3.95
C GLY A 212 -4.90 -1.84 5.47
N ASP A 213 -5.56 -2.83 6.07
CA ASP A 213 -5.65 -2.97 7.51
C ASP A 213 -4.26 -3.14 8.16
N ALA A 214 -3.98 -2.33 9.18
CA ALA A 214 -2.67 -2.30 9.84
C ALA A 214 -2.30 -3.64 10.52
N ASN A 215 -3.29 -4.36 11.07
CA ASN A 215 -3.05 -5.67 11.70
C ASN A 215 -2.75 -6.72 10.64
N GLN A 216 -3.46 -6.68 9.51
CA GLN A 216 -3.20 -7.56 8.38
C GLN A 216 -1.78 -7.35 7.84
N ILE A 217 -1.38 -6.10 7.60
CA ILE A 217 -0.04 -5.75 7.12
C ILE A 217 1.03 -6.20 8.11
N LYS A 218 0.81 -5.98 9.41
CA LYS A 218 1.73 -6.45 10.46
C LYS A 218 1.93 -7.96 10.45
N ASP A 219 0.86 -8.73 10.30
CA ASP A 219 0.95 -10.19 10.24
C ASP A 219 1.56 -10.68 8.92
N LEU A 220 1.29 -10.01 7.79
CA LEU A 220 1.97 -10.26 6.52
C LEU A 220 3.49 -10.05 6.64
N MET A 221 3.90 -8.91 7.21
CA MET A 221 5.32 -8.63 7.45
C MET A 221 5.99 -9.73 8.28
N ARG A 222 5.35 -10.16 9.38
CA ARG A 222 5.88 -11.25 10.22
C ARG A 222 6.04 -12.53 9.44
N GLN A 223 5.05 -12.90 8.64
CA GLN A 223 5.06 -14.14 7.84
C GLN A 223 6.05 -14.06 6.66
N TYR A 224 6.30 -12.88 6.14
CA TYR A 224 7.30 -12.65 5.09
C TYR A 224 8.68 -12.25 5.66
N GLY A 225 8.87 -12.20 6.97
CA GLY A 225 10.14 -11.88 7.62
C GLY A 225 10.61 -10.45 7.34
N ILE A 226 9.68 -9.52 7.24
CA ILE A 226 9.98 -8.09 7.15
C ILE A 226 9.97 -7.51 8.56
N LEU A 227 11.13 -7.06 9.00
CA LEU A 227 11.36 -6.51 10.33
C LEU A 227 11.44 -4.99 10.24
N THR A 228 10.81 -4.31 11.16
CA THR A 228 10.85 -2.84 11.26
C THR A 228 11.15 -2.40 12.68
N THR A 229 11.89 -1.29 12.80
CA THR A 229 12.15 -0.61 14.06
C THR A 229 12.02 0.89 13.87
N GLN A 230 11.30 1.57 14.76
CA GLN A 230 11.23 3.03 14.78
C GLN A 230 12.56 3.60 15.31
N SER A 231 13.13 4.56 14.60
CA SER A 231 14.34 5.28 15.02
C SER A 231 14.33 6.69 14.48
N ASP A 232 14.45 7.68 15.34
CA ASP A 232 14.62 9.11 15.03
C ASP A 232 13.68 9.65 13.93
N GLY A 233 12.39 9.32 14.05
CA GLY A 233 11.35 9.78 13.11
C GLY A 233 11.37 9.09 11.73
N THR A 234 12.11 7.98 11.61
CA THR A 234 12.09 7.11 10.42
C THR A 234 11.89 5.66 10.82
N ILE A 235 11.57 4.82 9.82
CA ILE A 235 11.43 3.37 9.98
C ILE A 235 12.68 2.71 9.41
N ILE A 236 13.46 2.05 10.26
CA ILE A 236 14.54 1.14 9.84
C ILE A 236 13.91 -0.21 9.54
N HIS A 237 14.23 -0.80 8.41
CA HIS A 237 13.69 -2.10 8.01
C HIS A 237 14.69 -2.88 7.17
N ASN A 238 14.55 -4.22 7.15
CA ASN A 238 15.17 -5.05 6.12
C ASN A 238 14.33 -4.97 4.83
N ALA A 239 14.90 -5.43 3.74
CA ALA A 239 14.20 -5.53 2.46
C ALA A 239 14.39 -6.93 1.88
N ALA A 240 13.41 -7.42 1.16
CA ALA A 240 13.48 -8.67 0.45
C ALA A 240 12.63 -8.61 -0.82
N LEU A 241 13.09 -9.31 -1.87
CA LEU A 241 12.30 -9.70 -3.02
C LEU A 241 11.87 -11.15 -2.83
N ILE A 242 10.59 -11.43 -2.99
CA ILE A 242 9.99 -12.76 -2.80
C ILE A 242 9.32 -13.15 -4.11
N ILE A 243 9.69 -14.32 -4.64
CA ILE A 243 9.06 -14.88 -5.84
C ILE A 243 8.12 -16.00 -5.41
N VAL A 244 6.92 -15.96 -5.96
CA VAL A 244 5.86 -16.94 -5.68
C VAL A 244 5.46 -17.61 -6.99
N SER A 245 5.28 -18.93 -6.93
CA SER A 245 4.85 -19.73 -8.10
C SER A 245 3.39 -19.48 -8.48
N PRO A 246 2.93 -19.93 -9.66
CA PRO A 246 1.53 -19.85 -10.05
C PRO A 246 0.55 -20.49 -9.06
N GLU A 247 0.98 -21.51 -8.32
CA GLU A 247 0.19 -22.20 -7.30
C GLU A 247 0.17 -21.45 -5.97
N GLY A 248 0.89 -20.32 -5.87
CA GLY A 248 0.99 -19.52 -4.67
C GLY A 248 2.03 -20.02 -3.66
N ARG A 249 3.05 -20.78 -4.09
CA ARG A 249 4.14 -21.21 -3.22
C ARG A 249 5.32 -20.26 -3.29
N ILE A 250 5.90 -19.91 -2.16
CA ILE A 250 7.15 -19.14 -2.09
C ILE A 250 8.27 -20.03 -2.62
N ILE A 251 8.93 -19.63 -3.67
CA ILE A 251 9.97 -20.43 -4.34
C ILE A 251 11.34 -19.78 -4.32
N HIS A 252 11.39 -18.48 -4.10
CA HIS A 252 12.66 -17.77 -3.95
C HIS A 252 12.50 -16.58 -3.02
N ARG A 253 13.53 -16.32 -2.25
CA ARG A 253 13.67 -15.13 -1.42
C ARG A 253 15.08 -14.58 -1.59
N ARG A 254 15.18 -13.31 -1.92
CA ARG A 254 16.44 -12.57 -2.02
C ARG A 254 16.41 -11.42 -1.00
N GLU A 255 17.42 -11.36 -0.16
CA GLU A 255 17.57 -10.26 0.79
C GLU A 255 18.16 -9.02 0.11
N GLY A 256 17.80 -7.84 0.65
CA GLY A 256 18.24 -6.55 0.17
C GLY A 256 17.23 -5.85 -0.73
N ALA A 257 17.41 -4.53 -0.84
CA ALA A 257 16.51 -3.67 -1.61
C ALA A 257 16.82 -3.68 -3.12
N GLN A 258 18.04 -4.05 -3.48
CA GLN A 258 18.52 -4.02 -4.86
C GLN A 258 18.71 -5.43 -5.41
N PHE A 259 18.31 -5.61 -6.65
CA PHE A 259 18.47 -6.85 -7.39
C PHE A 259 18.68 -6.53 -8.88
N ASP A 260 19.25 -7.48 -9.63
CA ASP A 260 19.34 -7.37 -11.08
C ASP A 260 17.98 -7.72 -11.70
N PRO A 261 17.30 -6.79 -12.38
CA PRO A 261 16.01 -7.05 -13.01
C PRO A 261 16.07 -8.09 -14.13
N VAL A 262 17.19 -8.19 -14.86
CA VAL A 262 17.38 -9.17 -15.95
C VAL A 262 17.42 -10.58 -15.37
N ASP A 263 18.24 -10.81 -14.33
CA ASP A 263 18.33 -12.11 -13.66
C ASP A 263 16.96 -12.58 -13.15
N VAL A 264 16.17 -11.63 -12.58
CA VAL A 264 14.84 -11.95 -12.06
C VAL A 264 13.85 -12.23 -13.21
N ALA A 265 13.91 -11.47 -14.30
CA ALA A 265 13.06 -11.71 -15.47
C ALA A 265 13.35 -13.09 -16.10
N ASP A 266 14.62 -13.45 -16.26
CA ASP A 266 15.05 -14.76 -16.77
C ASP A 266 14.59 -15.91 -15.85
N TYR A 267 14.65 -15.69 -14.53
CA TYR A 267 14.14 -16.66 -13.57
C TYR A 267 12.63 -16.86 -13.69
N LEU A 268 11.86 -15.77 -13.81
CA LEU A 268 10.42 -15.81 -14.00
C LEU A 268 10.04 -16.44 -15.35
N LEU A 269 10.81 -16.21 -16.40
CA LEU A 269 10.63 -16.83 -17.72
C LEU A 269 10.76 -18.35 -17.63
N LYS A 270 11.82 -18.84 -16.99
CA LYS A 270 12.03 -20.28 -16.77
C LYS A 270 10.89 -20.91 -15.99
N LEU A 271 10.41 -20.24 -14.94
CA LEU A 271 9.27 -20.73 -14.14
C LEU A 271 7.99 -20.81 -14.96
N ASN A 272 7.72 -19.81 -15.79
CA ASN A 272 6.53 -19.78 -16.63
C ASN A 272 6.54 -20.92 -17.67
N GLN A 273 7.71 -21.27 -18.19
CA GLN A 273 7.87 -22.38 -19.14
C GLN A 273 7.68 -23.77 -18.50
N LEU A 274 8.01 -23.90 -17.21
CA LEU A 274 7.85 -25.15 -16.45
C LEU A 274 6.40 -25.40 -16.01
N THR A 275 5.53 -24.40 -16.09
CA THR A 275 4.12 -24.47 -15.70
C THR A 275 3.26 -24.16 -16.92
N PRO A 276 2.97 -25.15 -17.81
CA PRO A 276 2.11 -24.91 -18.95
C PRO A 276 0.74 -24.40 -18.50
N ALA A 277 0.25 -23.36 -19.17
CA ALA A 277 -1.09 -22.83 -18.95
C ALA A 277 -2.13 -23.95 -19.07
N LYS A 278 -2.93 -24.13 -18.00
CA LYS A 278 -4.10 -25.01 -18.02
C LYS A 278 -5.22 -24.38 -18.81
#